data_59e92b6302939229b5fcf147649ce34c
#
_entry.id   59e92b6302939229b5fcf147649ce34c
#
_cell.length_a   1.000
_cell.length_b   1.000
_cell.length_c   1.000
_cell.angle_alpha   90.00
_cell.angle_beta   90.00
_cell.angle_gamma   90.00
#
_symmetry.space_group_name_H-M   'P 1'
#
loop_
_entity.id
_entity.type
_entity.pdbx_description
1 polymer ?
#
loop_
_entity_poly.entity_id
_entity_poly.type
_entity_poly.pdbx_seq_one_letter_code
_entity_poly.pdbx_strand_id
1 'polypeptide(L)'
;DVTDRLRTETVSRTASVTSQYPEVRSMLLDMQRAIAKQQNVIMDGRDIGTVVLPDATLKVFLTASAKVRAEKRFRQLSETGKLEGGTFESRLKDLEERDYRDSHRETAPLKAAEDAMIIDTSDMSIEEVENAIMKELP
;
A
#
# COMPACT_ATOMS: atom_id res chain seq x y z
N ASP A 1 -6.55 -15.92 -14.99
CA ASP A 1 -5.98 -14.57 -14.85
C ASP A 1 -7.03 -13.62 -14.26
N VAL A 2 -6.68 -12.87 -13.24
CA VAL A 2 -7.57 -11.93 -12.54
C VAL A 2 -7.02 -10.50 -12.55
N THR A 3 -5.99 -10.24 -13.33
CA THR A 3 -5.25 -8.97 -13.37
C THR A 3 -6.17 -7.76 -13.54
N ASP A 4 -7.15 -7.81 -14.43
CA ASP A 4 -8.07 -6.71 -14.69
C ASP A 4 -9.02 -6.41 -13.52
N ARG A 5 -9.17 -7.35 -12.57
CA ARG A 5 -10.05 -7.23 -11.41
C ARG A 5 -9.34 -6.75 -10.15
N LEU A 6 -8.00 -6.84 -10.10
CA LEU A 6 -7.21 -6.58 -8.88
C LEU A 6 -7.32 -5.15 -8.35
N ARG A 7 -7.66 -4.18 -9.18
CA ARG A 7 -7.69 -2.76 -8.80
C ARG A 7 -9.09 -2.18 -8.63
N THR A 8 -10.11 -3.05 -8.54
CA THR A 8 -11.48 -2.61 -8.23
C THR A 8 -11.62 -2.23 -6.76
N GLU A 9 -12.62 -1.42 -6.43
CA GLU A 9 -12.91 -1.04 -5.04
C GLU A 9 -13.32 -2.23 -4.19
N THR A 10 -14.15 -3.11 -4.73
CA THR A 10 -14.59 -4.33 -4.06
C THR A 10 -13.40 -5.19 -3.63
N VAL A 11 -12.44 -5.43 -4.54
CA VAL A 11 -11.24 -6.21 -4.22
C VAL A 11 -10.37 -5.50 -3.19
N SER A 12 -10.16 -4.19 -3.33
CA SER A 12 -9.42 -3.38 -2.37
C SER A 12 -10.02 -3.43 -0.95
N ARG A 13 -11.34 -3.31 -0.84
CA ARG A 13 -12.06 -3.40 0.43
C ARG A 13 -11.97 -4.80 1.02
N THR A 14 -12.21 -5.83 0.22
CA THR A 14 -12.11 -7.23 0.66
C THR A 14 -10.71 -7.53 1.17
N ALA A 15 -9.65 -7.13 0.46
CA ALA A 15 -8.28 -7.33 0.89
C ALA A 15 -7.98 -6.66 2.24
N SER A 16 -8.46 -5.42 2.47
CA SER A 16 -8.29 -4.74 3.75
C SER A 16 -9.02 -5.46 4.89
N VAL A 17 -10.24 -5.95 4.64
CA VAL A 17 -11.01 -6.69 5.66
C VAL A 17 -10.39 -8.04 5.96
N THR A 18 -10.03 -8.83 4.93
CA THR A 18 -9.46 -10.17 5.13
C THR A 18 -8.06 -10.12 5.74
N SER A 19 -7.31 -9.06 5.50
CA SER A 19 -5.97 -8.89 6.08
C SER A 19 -5.95 -8.61 7.60
N GLN A 20 -7.10 -8.47 8.24
CA GLN A 20 -7.20 -8.36 9.71
C GLN A 20 -7.10 -9.73 10.39
N TYR A 21 -7.38 -10.84 9.67
CA TYR A 21 -7.34 -12.18 10.23
C TYR A 21 -5.89 -12.70 10.32
N PRO A 22 -5.41 -13.04 11.54
CA PRO A 22 -4.04 -13.53 11.73
C PRO A 22 -3.71 -14.77 10.90
N GLU A 23 -4.69 -15.68 10.73
CA GLU A 23 -4.53 -16.92 9.97
C GLU A 23 -4.26 -16.66 8.48
N VAL A 24 -4.98 -15.70 7.89
CA VAL A 24 -4.77 -15.28 6.49
C VAL A 24 -3.37 -14.70 6.33
N ARG A 25 -2.94 -13.88 7.28
CA ARG A 25 -1.61 -13.27 7.28
C ARG A 25 -0.51 -14.32 7.41
N SER A 26 -0.64 -15.23 8.37
CA SER A 26 0.33 -16.30 8.59
C SER A 26 0.52 -17.16 7.33
N MET A 27 -0.57 -17.55 6.67
CA MET A 27 -0.51 -18.33 5.44
C MET A 27 0.25 -17.62 4.31
N LEU A 28 0.12 -16.30 4.20
CA LEU A 28 0.77 -15.53 3.14
C LEU A 28 2.22 -15.12 3.48
N LEU A 29 2.56 -15.00 4.77
CA LEU A 29 3.85 -14.49 5.23
C LEU A 29 5.02 -15.37 4.74
N ASP A 30 4.89 -16.67 4.90
CA ASP A 30 5.93 -17.62 4.49
C ASP A 30 6.14 -17.60 2.97
N MET A 31 5.06 -17.48 2.21
CA MET A 31 5.11 -17.36 0.76
C MET A 31 5.84 -16.07 0.32
N GLN A 32 5.50 -14.93 0.92
CA GLN A 32 6.13 -13.64 0.62
C GLN A 32 7.63 -13.67 0.94
N ARG A 33 8.00 -14.23 2.10
CA ARG A 33 9.41 -14.39 2.50
C ARG A 33 10.17 -15.36 1.60
N ALA A 34 9.54 -16.44 1.16
CA ALA A 34 10.15 -17.41 0.26
C ALA A 34 10.50 -16.76 -1.10
N ILE A 35 9.62 -15.91 -1.64
CA ILE A 35 9.89 -15.16 -2.87
C ILE A 35 11.13 -14.25 -2.69
N ALA A 36 11.18 -13.49 -1.60
CA ALA A 36 12.28 -12.57 -1.33
C ALA A 36 13.63 -13.28 -1.10
N LYS A 37 13.63 -14.53 -0.65
CA LYS A 37 14.87 -15.35 -0.49
C LYS A 37 15.40 -15.87 -1.82
N GLN A 38 14.57 -15.99 -2.85
CA GLN A 38 14.94 -16.60 -4.13
C GLN A 38 15.44 -15.57 -5.15
N GLN A 39 15.08 -14.31 -5.00
CA GLN A 39 15.39 -13.27 -5.98
C GLN A 39 15.30 -11.87 -5.34
N ASN A 40 15.88 -10.89 -6.03
CA ASN A 40 15.66 -9.48 -5.69
C ASN A 40 14.19 -9.11 -5.92
N VAL A 41 13.59 -8.42 -4.97
CA VAL A 41 12.17 -8.05 -5.01
C VAL A 41 11.94 -6.60 -4.63
N ILE A 42 10.92 -6.01 -5.21
CA ILE A 42 10.27 -4.80 -4.70
C ILE A 42 8.89 -5.23 -4.23
N MET A 43 8.60 -5.02 -2.95
CA MET A 43 7.30 -5.35 -2.37
C MET A 43 6.64 -4.10 -1.82
N ASP A 44 5.37 -3.89 -2.16
CA ASP A 44 4.55 -2.86 -1.55
C ASP A 44 3.48 -3.46 -0.63
N GLY A 45 3.14 -2.73 0.43
CA GLY A 45 2.12 -3.17 1.39
C GLY A 45 2.03 -2.25 2.60
N ARG A 46 1.42 -2.73 3.67
CA ARG A 46 1.18 -1.97 4.89
C ARG A 46 2.21 -2.24 5.98
N ASP A 47 2.79 -3.42 5.94
CA ASP A 47 3.66 -3.96 6.99
C ASP A 47 4.88 -4.69 6.41
N ILE A 48 5.25 -4.38 5.15
CA ILE A 48 6.37 -5.05 4.50
C ILE A 48 7.67 -4.81 5.27
N GLY A 49 8.00 -3.57 5.57
CA GLY A 49 9.24 -3.21 6.26
C GLY A 49 9.24 -3.48 7.77
N THR A 50 8.06 -3.75 8.37
CA THR A 50 7.95 -3.99 9.83
C THR A 50 7.78 -5.45 10.19
N VAL A 51 7.14 -6.26 9.32
CA VAL A 51 6.76 -7.65 9.62
C VAL A 51 7.24 -8.62 8.55
N VAL A 52 7.00 -8.32 7.28
CA VAL A 52 7.29 -9.28 6.18
C VAL A 52 8.78 -9.36 5.93
N LEU A 53 9.45 -8.24 5.68
CA LEU A 53 10.87 -8.11 5.37
C LEU A 53 11.53 -7.06 6.28
N PRO A 54 11.65 -7.34 7.59
CA PRO A 54 12.23 -6.39 8.54
C PRO A 54 13.72 -6.12 8.29
N ASP A 55 14.40 -6.99 7.55
CA ASP A 55 15.81 -6.88 7.20
C ASP A 55 16.01 -6.46 5.71
N ALA A 56 15.01 -5.84 5.09
CA ALA A 56 15.11 -5.37 3.71
C ALA A 56 16.24 -4.34 3.56
N THR A 57 16.97 -4.39 2.44
CA THR A 57 18.11 -3.50 2.14
C THR A 57 17.70 -2.02 2.14
N LEU A 58 16.52 -1.71 1.64
CA LEU A 58 15.94 -0.37 1.67
C LEU A 58 14.47 -0.47 2.07
N LYS A 59 14.05 0.34 3.03
CA LYS A 59 12.67 0.48 3.47
C LYS A 59 12.21 1.90 3.21
N VAL A 60 11.14 2.03 2.45
CA VAL A 60 10.53 3.32 2.13
C VAL A 60 9.10 3.35 2.63
N PHE A 61 8.75 4.37 3.38
CA PHE A 61 7.38 4.63 3.82
C PHE A 61 6.84 5.84 3.05
N LEU A 62 6.02 5.57 2.04
CA LEU A 62 5.37 6.62 1.26
C LEU A 62 4.15 7.13 2.01
N THR A 63 4.04 8.43 2.17
CA THR A 63 2.90 9.09 2.77
C THR A 63 2.36 10.21 1.86
N ALA A 64 1.11 10.56 2.05
CA ALA A 64 0.46 11.76 1.52
C ALA A 64 -0.86 11.97 2.30
N SER A 65 -1.40 13.18 2.26
CA SER A 65 -2.70 13.44 2.90
C SER A 65 -3.80 12.56 2.29
N ALA A 66 -4.80 12.18 3.09
CA ALA A 66 -5.92 11.37 2.61
C ALA A 66 -6.62 12.00 1.40
N LYS A 67 -6.76 13.32 1.41
CA LYS A 67 -7.35 14.09 0.30
C LYS A 67 -6.54 13.91 -0.99
N VAL A 68 -5.23 14.13 -0.95
CA VAL A 68 -4.34 13.99 -2.13
C VAL A 68 -4.37 12.55 -2.66
N ARG A 69 -4.34 11.55 -1.78
CA ARG A 69 -4.43 10.14 -2.19
C ARG A 69 -5.78 9.81 -2.84
N ALA A 70 -6.88 10.35 -2.29
CA ALA A 70 -8.21 10.20 -2.89
C ALA A 70 -8.30 10.88 -4.26
N GLU A 71 -7.73 12.07 -4.43
CA GLU A 71 -7.66 12.79 -5.72
C GLU A 71 -6.85 12.00 -6.76
N LYS A 72 -5.66 11.54 -6.40
CA LYS A 72 -4.81 10.70 -7.28
C LYS A 72 -5.56 9.42 -7.69
N ARG A 73 -6.23 8.76 -6.75
CA ARG A 73 -6.99 7.54 -7.02
C ARG A 73 -8.23 7.79 -7.88
N PHE A 74 -8.96 8.84 -7.60
CA PHE A 74 -10.14 9.21 -8.38
C PHE A 74 -9.76 9.49 -9.84
N ARG A 75 -8.70 10.26 -10.07
CA ARG A 75 -8.16 10.53 -11.40
C ARG A 75 -7.79 9.23 -12.13
N GLN A 76 -7.02 8.36 -11.49
CA GLN A 76 -6.60 7.07 -12.06
C GLN A 76 -7.79 6.20 -12.49
N LEU A 77 -8.84 6.12 -11.66
CA LEU A 77 -10.04 5.33 -11.96
C LEU A 77 -10.84 5.95 -13.10
N SER A 78 -10.91 7.28 -13.15
CA SER A 78 -11.56 8.01 -14.24
C SER A 78 -10.86 7.77 -15.60
N GLU A 79 -9.53 7.90 -15.62
CA GLU A 79 -8.72 7.70 -16.83
C GLU A 79 -8.77 6.25 -17.34
N THR A 80 -8.88 5.28 -16.44
CA THR A 80 -8.93 3.85 -16.79
C THR A 80 -10.36 3.33 -17.05
N GLY A 81 -11.38 4.19 -16.99
CA GLY A 81 -12.78 3.80 -17.15
C GLY A 81 -13.31 2.85 -16.06
N LYS A 82 -12.60 2.74 -14.93
CA LYS A 82 -12.95 1.87 -13.79
C LYS A 82 -13.63 2.62 -12.65
N LEU A 83 -14.15 3.80 -12.93
CA LEU A 83 -14.90 4.60 -11.98
C LEU A 83 -16.30 3.97 -11.78
N GLU A 84 -16.41 3.07 -10.83
CA GLU A 84 -17.68 2.44 -10.43
C GLU A 84 -18.45 3.43 -9.56
N GLY A 85 -19.28 4.29 -10.11
CA GLY A 85 -20.17 5.18 -9.37
C GLY A 85 -19.59 5.83 -8.10
N GLY A 86 -20.35 6.66 -7.41
CA GLY A 86 -19.93 7.33 -6.18
C GLY A 86 -19.26 8.69 -6.40
N THR A 87 -19.30 9.52 -5.37
CA THR A 87 -18.71 10.85 -5.37
C THR A 87 -17.29 10.83 -4.85
N PHE A 88 -16.54 11.89 -5.07
CA PHE A 88 -15.21 12.08 -4.48
C PHE A 88 -15.26 11.98 -2.94
N GLU A 89 -16.29 12.57 -2.33
CA GLU A 89 -16.48 12.58 -0.87
C GLU A 89 -16.69 11.17 -0.31
N SER A 90 -17.48 10.33 -1.01
CA SER A 90 -17.67 8.94 -0.59
C SER A 90 -16.37 8.16 -0.63
N ARG A 91 -15.55 8.39 -1.65
CA ARG A 91 -14.23 7.72 -1.81
C ARG A 91 -13.20 8.20 -0.79
N LEU A 92 -13.20 9.50 -0.48
CA LEU A 92 -12.36 10.04 0.57
C LEU A 92 -12.70 9.38 1.92
N LYS A 93 -13.98 9.28 2.23
CA LYS A 93 -14.46 8.61 3.46
C LYS A 93 -14.06 7.14 3.50
N ASP A 94 -14.24 6.39 2.40
CA ASP A 94 -13.85 4.98 2.32
C ASP A 94 -12.32 4.81 2.52
N LEU A 95 -11.53 5.75 1.98
CA LEU A 95 -10.07 5.75 2.16
C LEU A 95 -9.70 6.02 3.62
N GLU A 96 -10.29 7.01 4.26
CA GLU A 96 -10.05 7.34 5.67
C GLU A 96 -10.44 6.18 6.60
N GLU A 97 -11.60 5.54 6.36
CA GLU A 97 -12.02 4.36 7.10
C GLU A 97 -11.06 3.18 6.92
N ARG A 98 -10.52 3.02 5.72
CA ARG A 98 -9.51 1.99 5.43
C ARG A 98 -8.21 2.28 6.16
N ASP A 99 -7.72 3.51 6.08
CA ASP A 99 -6.49 3.93 6.77
C ASP A 99 -6.60 3.75 8.28
N TYR A 100 -7.76 4.09 8.83
CA TYR A 100 -8.04 3.86 10.25
C TYR A 100 -7.96 2.36 10.58
N ARG A 101 -8.61 1.48 9.80
CA ARG A 101 -8.52 0.04 10.00
C ARG A 101 -7.10 -0.47 9.90
N ASP A 102 -6.40 -0.10 8.84
CA ASP A 102 -5.04 -0.59 8.57
C ASP A 102 -4.05 -0.14 9.66
N SER A 103 -4.22 1.04 10.25
CA SER A 103 -3.35 1.57 11.31
C SER A 103 -3.71 1.12 12.72
N HIS A 104 -4.97 0.74 12.98
CA HIS A 104 -5.45 0.35 14.31
C HIS A 104 -5.70 -1.15 14.48
N ARG A 105 -5.43 -1.97 13.47
CA ARG A 105 -5.54 -3.41 13.62
C ARG A 105 -4.48 -3.94 14.59
N GLU A 106 -4.85 -4.95 15.38
CA GLU A 106 -3.96 -5.56 16.38
C GLU A 106 -2.74 -6.24 15.75
N THR A 107 -2.97 -6.92 14.62
CA THR A 107 -1.91 -7.68 13.94
C THR A 107 -1.30 -6.87 12.80
N ALA A 108 -0.01 -6.59 12.87
CA ALA A 108 0.79 -5.93 11.85
C ALA A 108 0.16 -4.60 11.35
N PRO A 109 -0.04 -3.61 12.24
CA PRO A 109 -0.62 -2.33 11.86
C PRO A 109 0.22 -1.60 10.82
N LEU A 110 -0.43 -0.73 10.03
CA LEU A 110 0.26 0.20 9.13
C LEU A 110 1.07 1.19 9.96
N LYS A 111 2.39 1.07 9.91
CA LYS A 111 3.34 2.01 10.51
C LYS A 111 4.67 1.97 9.76
N ALA A 112 5.40 3.08 9.81
CA ALA A 112 6.77 3.11 9.32
C ALA A 112 7.67 2.20 10.19
N ALA A 113 8.60 1.50 9.57
CA ALA A 113 9.71 0.89 10.30
C ALA A 113 10.64 1.98 10.85
N GLU A 114 11.35 1.70 11.95
CA GLU A 114 12.22 2.69 12.59
C GLU A 114 13.35 3.18 11.68
N ASP A 115 13.81 2.31 10.79
CA ASP A 115 14.86 2.56 9.80
C ASP A 115 14.28 2.86 8.40
N ALA A 116 13.00 3.15 8.28
CA ALA A 116 12.40 3.49 7.00
C ALA A 116 12.61 4.96 6.64
N MET A 117 13.02 5.20 5.40
CA MET A 117 12.99 6.53 4.78
C MET A 117 11.53 6.94 4.58
N ILE A 118 11.13 8.08 5.13
CA ILE A 118 9.77 8.61 4.98
C ILE A 118 9.77 9.63 3.84
N ILE A 119 8.90 9.41 2.84
CA ILE A 119 8.72 10.34 1.72
C ILE A 119 7.27 10.80 1.71
N ASP A 120 7.05 12.11 1.92
CA ASP A 120 5.75 12.74 1.66
C ASP A 120 5.63 13.04 0.17
N THR A 121 4.74 12.34 -0.49
CA THR A 121 4.51 12.42 -1.93
C THR A 121 3.37 13.37 -2.31
N SER A 122 2.90 14.21 -1.37
CA SER A 122 1.74 15.08 -1.58
C SER A 122 1.91 15.97 -2.80
N ASP A 123 3.08 16.59 -2.95
CA ASP A 123 3.40 17.54 -4.02
C ASP A 123 4.43 16.99 -5.02
N MET A 124 4.69 15.68 -5.01
CA MET A 124 5.68 15.03 -5.87
C MET A 124 5.04 14.35 -7.08
N SER A 125 5.70 14.45 -8.22
CA SER A 125 5.46 13.62 -9.39
C SER A 125 5.98 12.19 -9.17
N ILE A 126 5.57 11.27 -10.01
CA ILE A 126 6.05 9.88 -9.98
C ILE A 126 7.57 9.84 -10.16
N GLU A 127 8.08 10.60 -11.13
CA GLU A 127 9.52 10.67 -11.43
C GLU A 127 10.34 11.21 -10.24
N GLU A 128 9.83 12.21 -9.54
CA GLU A 128 10.49 12.75 -8.34
C GLU A 128 10.54 11.72 -7.21
N VAL A 129 9.46 10.94 -7.02
CA VAL A 129 9.43 9.85 -6.04
C VAL A 129 10.41 8.75 -6.42
N GLU A 130 10.41 8.32 -7.69
CA GLU A 130 11.35 7.32 -8.20
C GLU A 130 12.79 7.77 -8.01
N ASN A 131 13.12 9.00 -8.38
CA ASN A 131 14.45 9.56 -8.22
C ASN A 131 14.89 9.66 -6.74
N ALA A 132 13.96 9.99 -5.85
CA ALA A 132 14.23 10.02 -4.42
C ALA A 132 14.58 8.61 -3.88
N ILE A 133 13.84 7.59 -4.30
CA ILE A 133 14.11 6.20 -3.90
C ILE A 133 15.44 5.69 -4.52
N MET A 134 15.66 5.96 -5.81
CA MET A 134 16.85 5.49 -6.53
C MET A 134 18.17 6.03 -5.95
N LYS A 135 18.17 7.20 -5.36
CA LYS A 135 19.35 7.79 -4.71
C LYS A 135 19.79 7.04 -3.45
N GLU A 136 18.87 6.34 -2.81
CA GLU A 136 19.10 5.61 -1.56
C GLU A 136 19.41 4.12 -1.79
N LEU A 137 19.31 3.65 -3.04
CA LEU A 137 19.72 2.29 -3.37
C LEU A 137 21.24 2.17 -3.30
N PRO A 138 21.75 1.11 -2.63
CA PRO A 138 23.19 0.87 -2.52
C PRO A 138 23.86 0.50 -3.84
#